data_f616d0f93a38be80a1d5fb18f3b0d2f4
#
_entry.id   f616d0f93a38be80a1d5fb18f3b0d2f4
#
_cell.length_a   1.000
_cell.length_b   1.000
_cell.length_c   1.000
_cell.angle_alpha   90.00
_cell.angle_beta   90.00
_cell.angle_gamma   90.00
#
_symmetry.space_group_name_H-M   'P 1'
#
loop_
_entity.id
_entity.type
_entity.pdbx_description
1 polymer ?
#
loop_
_entity_poly.entity_id
_entity_poly.type
_entity_poly.pdbx_seq_one_letter_code
_entity_poly.pdbx_strand_id
1 'polypeptide(L)'
;VKVTHRNVANLLLTEPGGLGIRPGDRVAHLLNVAFDMAAWEILGCLTHGGTLVIRGRDLTAAARTADVLIATPTVLSGIDPAACPRVRTVAVAGEPCPRPLADRWAARAAFHNCCGPTETTIVNTMSRHDPAAALLTIGRPTPNNTVYVLDADRRPLPIGAVGEMWAGGACVSAGYLDDPALNAERYAPDPFLGGEHRMFRTRDLGRWTADGQLEHLGRTDD
;
A
#
# COMPACT_ATOMS: atom_id res chain seq x y z
N VAL A 1 -9.12 -14.19 2.05
CA VAL A 1 -9.14 -13.10 3.05
C VAL A 1 -10.51 -12.43 3.04
N LYS A 2 -11.08 -12.14 4.22
CA LYS A 2 -12.37 -11.44 4.39
C LYS A 2 -12.09 -9.96 4.68
N VAL A 3 -12.09 -9.13 3.65
CA VAL A 3 -11.97 -7.67 3.78
C VAL A 3 -13.38 -7.05 3.85
N THR A 4 -13.62 -6.19 4.83
CA THR A 4 -14.94 -5.56 5.02
C THR A 4 -15.02 -4.23 4.25
N HIS A 5 -16.24 -3.77 3.96
CA HIS A 5 -16.46 -2.43 3.39
C HIS A 5 -15.85 -1.32 4.27
N ARG A 6 -15.86 -1.49 5.60
CA ARG A 6 -15.25 -0.53 6.53
C ARG A 6 -13.74 -0.43 6.33
N ASN A 7 -13.05 -1.57 6.15
CA ASN A 7 -11.62 -1.57 5.88
C ASN A 7 -11.30 -0.82 4.58
N VAL A 8 -12.02 -1.14 3.51
CA VAL A 8 -11.84 -0.49 2.19
C VAL A 8 -12.16 1.00 2.27
N ALA A 9 -13.28 1.38 2.91
CA ALA A 9 -13.65 2.77 3.08
C ALA A 9 -12.59 3.57 3.85
N ASN A 10 -11.97 2.96 4.87
CA ASN A 10 -10.88 3.62 5.59
C ASN A 10 -9.70 3.96 4.67
N LEU A 11 -9.28 3.04 3.80
CA LEU A 11 -8.20 3.32 2.85
C LEU A 11 -8.61 4.38 1.82
N LEU A 12 -9.75 4.18 1.17
CA LEU A 12 -10.14 4.98 0.00
C LEU A 12 -10.59 6.39 0.34
N LEU A 13 -11.23 6.58 1.51
CA LEU A 13 -11.84 7.86 1.89
C LEU A 13 -10.97 8.69 2.84
N THR A 14 -9.72 8.26 3.06
CA THR A 14 -8.73 9.04 3.82
C THR A 14 -7.47 9.28 2.99
N GLU A 15 -6.85 10.43 3.15
CA GLU A 15 -5.58 10.71 2.50
C GLU A 15 -4.40 10.12 3.32
N PRO A 16 -3.36 9.59 2.68
CA PRO A 16 -3.09 9.63 1.24
C PRO A 16 -3.70 8.47 0.43
N GLY A 17 -4.48 7.57 1.02
CA GLY A 17 -5.06 6.40 0.36
C GLY A 17 -6.05 6.74 -0.77
N GLY A 18 -6.75 7.88 -0.66
CA GLY A 18 -7.61 8.43 -1.71
C GLY A 18 -6.83 8.95 -2.93
N LEU A 19 -5.49 9.08 -2.83
CA LEU A 19 -4.59 9.50 -3.92
C LEU A 19 -4.95 10.86 -4.54
N GLY A 20 -5.72 11.68 -3.84
CA GLY A 20 -6.23 12.96 -4.32
C GLY A 20 -7.08 12.85 -5.59
N ILE A 21 -7.76 11.72 -5.80
CA ILE A 21 -8.68 11.51 -6.92
C ILE A 21 -9.87 12.47 -6.76
N ARG A 22 -10.30 13.08 -7.87
CA ARG A 22 -11.39 14.05 -7.92
C ARG A 22 -12.41 13.68 -8.98
N PRO A 23 -13.64 14.19 -8.90
CA PRO A 23 -14.61 14.02 -9.98
C PRO A 23 -14.04 14.46 -11.32
N GLY A 24 -14.18 13.58 -12.33
CA GLY A 24 -13.65 13.79 -13.68
C GLY A 24 -12.22 13.31 -13.91
N ASP A 25 -11.46 12.96 -12.87
CA ASP A 25 -10.14 12.34 -13.04
C ASP A 25 -10.27 10.96 -13.71
N ARG A 26 -9.22 10.59 -14.42
CA ARG A 26 -9.12 9.31 -15.12
C ARG A 26 -8.14 8.41 -14.38
N VAL A 27 -8.59 7.26 -13.92
CA VAL A 27 -7.76 6.26 -13.25
C VAL A 27 -7.56 5.07 -14.19
N ALA A 28 -6.33 4.70 -14.48
CA ALA A 28 -6.07 3.54 -15.32
C ALA A 28 -6.34 2.24 -14.54
N HIS A 29 -7.06 1.31 -15.13
CA HIS A 29 -7.19 -0.06 -14.63
C HIS A 29 -6.18 -0.95 -15.35
N LEU A 30 -5.03 -1.17 -14.71
CA LEU A 30 -3.87 -1.87 -15.27
C LEU A 30 -3.75 -3.29 -14.74
N LEU A 31 -4.21 -3.52 -13.51
CA LEU A 31 -3.97 -4.76 -12.78
C LEU A 31 -5.06 -5.81 -13.05
N ASN A 32 -4.73 -7.07 -12.78
CA ASN A 32 -5.71 -8.14 -12.87
C ASN A 32 -6.64 -8.07 -11.64
N VAL A 33 -7.95 -8.23 -11.87
CA VAL A 33 -8.99 -8.20 -10.81
C VAL A 33 -8.82 -9.27 -9.73
N ALA A 34 -7.99 -10.30 -9.98
CA ALA A 34 -7.65 -11.29 -8.97
C ALA A 34 -6.72 -10.74 -7.86
N PHE A 35 -6.08 -9.59 -8.07
CA PHE A 35 -5.26 -8.91 -7.08
C PHE A 35 -6.04 -7.76 -6.42
N ASP A 36 -5.87 -7.62 -5.13
CA ASP A 36 -6.58 -6.60 -4.33
C ASP A 36 -6.25 -5.15 -4.71
N MET A 37 -5.06 -4.88 -5.24
CA MET A 37 -4.73 -3.56 -5.77
C MET A 37 -5.65 -3.13 -6.94
N ALA A 38 -6.24 -4.08 -7.67
CA ALA A 38 -7.25 -3.76 -8.68
C ALA A 38 -8.53 -3.19 -8.04
N ALA A 39 -8.88 -3.61 -6.82
CA ALA A 39 -9.96 -2.99 -6.07
C ALA A 39 -9.64 -1.52 -5.72
N TRP A 40 -8.38 -1.19 -5.47
CA TRP A 40 -7.96 0.20 -5.26
C TRP A 40 -8.16 1.04 -6.53
N GLU A 41 -7.76 0.53 -7.70
CA GLU A 41 -8.02 1.20 -8.99
C GLU A 41 -9.51 1.44 -9.22
N ILE A 42 -10.33 0.38 -9.07
CA ILE A 42 -11.76 0.40 -9.40
C ILE A 42 -12.55 1.22 -8.38
N LEU A 43 -12.47 0.83 -7.11
CA LEU A 43 -13.27 1.45 -6.06
C LEU A 43 -12.77 2.86 -5.73
N GLY A 44 -11.44 3.08 -5.69
CA GLY A 44 -10.85 4.40 -5.51
C GLY A 44 -11.30 5.37 -6.58
N CYS A 45 -11.33 4.94 -7.85
CA CYS A 45 -11.85 5.74 -8.96
C CYS A 45 -13.34 6.10 -8.78
N LEU A 46 -14.16 5.07 -8.60
CA LEU A 46 -15.63 5.25 -8.65
C LEU A 46 -16.18 5.98 -7.43
N THR A 47 -15.62 5.75 -6.23
CA THR A 47 -16.06 6.44 -5.00
C THR A 47 -15.75 7.93 -5.01
N HIS A 48 -14.78 8.37 -5.82
CA HIS A 48 -14.42 9.78 -5.97
C HIS A 48 -14.99 10.44 -7.24
N GLY A 49 -15.91 9.75 -7.95
CA GLY A 49 -16.52 10.29 -9.17
C GLY A 49 -15.57 10.37 -10.37
N GLY A 50 -14.53 9.56 -10.39
CA GLY A 50 -13.59 9.45 -11.50
C GLY A 50 -14.11 8.58 -12.65
N THR A 51 -13.33 8.53 -13.72
CA THR A 51 -13.54 7.67 -14.89
C THR A 51 -12.50 6.56 -14.91
N LEU A 52 -12.95 5.30 -14.80
CA LEU A 52 -12.06 4.13 -14.90
C LEU A 52 -11.71 3.88 -16.38
N VAL A 53 -10.41 3.95 -16.70
CA VAL A 53 -9.89 3.67 -18.04
C VAL A 53 -9.49 2.21 -18.12
N ILE A 54 -10.36 1.38 -18.66
CA ILE A 54 -10.08 -0.05 -18.81
C ILE A 54 -8.97 -0.26 -19.84
N ARG A 55 -7.93 -1.00 -19.44
CA ARG A 55 -6.83 -1.33 -20.35
C ARG A 55 -7.28 -2.25 -21.48
N GLY A 56 -6.70 -2.04 -22.66
CA GLY A 56 -6.70 -3.03 -23.74
C GLY A 56 -5.48 -3.96 -23.63
N ARG A 57 -4.97 -4.42 -24.76
CA ARG A 57 -3.73 -5.20 -24.84
C ARG A 57 -2.48 -4.35 -24.54
N ASP A 58 -2.55 -3.07 -24.88
CA ASP A 58 -1.47 -2.09 -24.61
C ASP A 58 -1.76 -1.35 -23.31
N LEU A 59 -0.97 -1.67 -22.26
CA LEU A 59 -1.05 -1.02 -20.95
C LEU A 59 -0.71 0.46 -21.04
N THR A 60 0.23 0.82 -21.89
CA THR A 60 0.69 2.20 -22.06
C THR A 60 -0.42 3.09 -22.63
N ALA A 61 -1.27 2.56 -23.48
CA ALA A 61 -2.40 3.32 -24.04
C ALA A 61 -3.37 3.80 -22.96
N ALA A 62 -3.69 2.98 -21.96
CA ALA A 62 -4.52 3.39 -20.82
C ALA A 62 -3.80 4.44 -19.95
N ALA A 63 -2.53 4.22 -19.63
CA ALA A 63 -1.72 5.11 -18.82
C ALA A 63 -1.56 6.52 -19.42
N ARG A 64 -1.38 6.62 -20.74
CA ARG A 64 -1.26 7.91 -21.48
C ARG A 64 -2.43 8.86 -21.28
N THR A 65 -3.61 8.33 -21.02
CA THR A 65 -4.84 9.11 -20.90
C THR A 65 -5.29 9.28 -19.44
N ALA A 66 -4.57 8.68 -18.49
CA ALA A 66 -4.93 8.68 -17.08
C ALA A 66 -4.27 9.86 -16.33
N ASP A 67 -4.90 10.27 -15.25
CA ASP A 67 -4.41 11.25 -14.29
C ASP A 67 -3.75 10.56 -13.07
N VAL A 68 -4.20 9.33 -12.75
CA VAL A 68 -3.71 8.53 -11.63
C VAL A 68 -3.39 7.11 -12.08
N LEU A 69 -2.24 6.60 -11.65
CA LEU A 69 -1.81 5.22 -11.85
C LEU A 69 -1.64 4.51 -10.50
N ILE A 70 -2.16 3.29 -10.42
CA ILE A 70 -1.91 2.35 -9.34
C ILE A 70 -1.33 1.10 -10.02
N ALA A 71 -0.14 0.66 -9.61
CA ALA A 71 0.55 -0.42 -10.32
C ALA A 71 1.52 -1.17 -9.42
N THR A 72 1.95 -2.36 -9.81
CA THR A 72 3.17 -2.92 -9.24
C THR A 72 4.39 -2.26 -9.88
N PRO A 73 5.56 -2.22 -9.21
CA PRO A 73 6.80 -1.74 -9.80
C PRO A 73 7.12 -2.39 -11.15
N THR A 74 6.87 -3.69 -11.30
CA THR A 74 7.07 -4.42 -12.57
C THR A 74 6.18 -3.86 -13.69
N VAL A 75 4.90 -3.67 -13.46
CA VAL A 75 3.97 -3.08 -14.45
C VAL A 75 4.39 -1.66 -14.80
N LEU A 76 4.70 -0.85 -13.79
CA LEU A 76 5.08 0.54 -13.97
C LEU A 76 6.41 0.71 -14.71
N SER A 77 7.34 -0.25 -14.58
CA SER A 77 8.65 -0.21 -15.26
C SER A 77 8.52 -0.23 -16.78
N GLY A 78 7.46 -0.86 -17.31
CA GLY A 78 7.14 -0.91 -18.73
C GLY A 78 6.48 0.35 -19.28
N ILE A 79 6.19 1.36 -18.46
CA ILE A 79 5.52 2.59 -18.87
C ILE A 79 6.51 3.76 -18.81
N ASP A 80 6.64 4.48 -19.92
CA ASP A 80 7.48 5.68 -19.96
C ASP A 80 6.69 6.89 -19.39
N PRO A 81 7.20 7.54 -18.31
CA PRO A 81 6.57 8.75 -17.77
C PRO A 81 6.43 9.88 -18.81
N ALA A 82 7.35 9.97 -19.77
CA ALA A 82 7.29 11.00 -20.82
C ALA A 82 6.09 10.81 -21.76
N ALA A 83 5.63 9.56 -21.91
CA ALA A 83 4.43 9.23 -22.70
C ALA A 83 3.11 9.49 -21.93
N CYS A 84 3.17 9.84 -20.64
CA CYS A 84 2.02 9.98 -19.75
C CYS A 84 1.89 11.40 -19.18
N PRO A 85 1.69 12.43 -20.01
CA PRO A 85 1.78 13.84 -19.60
C PRO A 85 0.67 14.28 -18.63
N ARG A 86 -0.42 13.52 -18.53
CA ARG A 86 -1.55 13.81 -17.63
C ARG A 86 -1.35 13.24 -16.23
N VAL A 87 -0.49 12.25 -16.07
CA VAL A 87 -0.31 11.56 -14.79
C VAL A 87 0.26 12.51 -13.75
N ARG A 88 -0.49 12.73 -12.68
CA ARG A 88 -0.10 13.59 -11.55
C ARG A 88 0.13 12.80 -10.26
N THR A 89 -0.40 11.58 -10.15
CA THR A 89 -0.22 10.71 -8.99
C THR A 89 0.05 9.28 -9.44
N VAL A 90 1.05 8.67 -8.81
CA VAL A 90 1.41 7.26 -8.99
C VAL A 90 1.52 6.61 -7.62
N ALA A 91 0.89 5.46 -7.44
CA ALA A 91 1.05 4.61 -6.26
C ALA A 91 1.55 3.22 -6.68
N VAL A 92 2.57 2.71 -6.01
CA VAL A 92 3.07 1.36 -6.23
C VAL A 92 3.04 0.55 -4.95
N ALA A 93 2.72 -0.74 -5.08
CA ALA A 93 2.78 -1.73 -4.00
C ALA A 93 2.93 -3.15 -4.57
N GLY A 94 2.99 -4.15 -3.69
CA GLY A 94 3.00 -5.57 -4.03
C GLY A 94 4.37 -6.15 -4.34
N GLU A 95 5.37 -5.32 -4.61
CA GLU A 95 6.76 -5.72 -4.89
C GLU A 95 7.73 -4.67 -4.34
N PRO A 96 9.00 -5.02 -4.03
CA PRO A 96 10.03 -4.04 -3.73
C PRO A 96 10.20 -3.04 -4.87
N CYS A 97 10.10 -1.76 -4.58
CA CYS A 97 10.22 -0.70 -5.58
C CYS A 97 11.69 -0.31 -5.78
N PRO A 98 12.25 -0.43 -7.01
CA PRO A 98 13.58 0.08 -7.31
C PRO A 98 13.62 1.61 -7.22
N ARG A 99 14.59 2.16 -6.47
CA ARG A 99 14.74 3.60 -6.33
C ARG A 99 14.82 4.36 -7.68
N PRO A 100 15.56 3.89 -8.70
CA PRO A 100 15.59 4.58 -9.99
C PRO A 100 14.22 4.69 -10.67
N LEU A 101 13.32 3.73 -10.42
CA LEU A 101 11.93 3.79 -10.90
C LEU A 101 11.15 4.89 -10.17
N ALA A 102 11.28 4.95 -8.83
CA ALA A 102 10.64 5.97 -8.01
C ALA A 102 11.12 7.38 -8.40
N ASP A 103 12.44 7.58 -8.54
CA ASP A 103 13.04 8.87 -8.92
C ASP A 103 12.55 9.33 -10.31
N ARG A 104 12.49 8.40 -11.27
CA ARG A 104 12.03 8.69 -12.65
C ARG A 104 10.58 9.20 -12.66
N TRP A 105 9.68 8.61 -11.88
CA TRP A 105 8.29 9.01 -11.79
C TRP A 105 8.09 10.23 -10.91
N ALA A 106 8.83 10.34 -9.79
CA ALA A 106 8.76 11.49 -8.89
C ALA A 106 9.19 12.82 -9.54
N ALA A 107 10.01 12.76 -10.61
CA ALA A 107 10.35 13.93 -11.41
C ALA A 107 9.15 14.54 -12.17
N ARG A 108 8.01 13.84 -12.26
CA ARG A 108 6.83 14.26 -13.05
C ARG A 108 5.50 14.18 -12.31
N ALA A 109 5.40 13.34 -11.28
CA ALA A 109 4.16 13.07 -10.57
C ALA A 109 4.43 12.90 -9.07
N ALA A 110 3.41 13.06 -8.24
CA ALA A 110 3.48 12.63 -6.85
C ALA A 110 3.59 11.09 -6.82
N PHE A 111 4.75 10.59 -6.43
CA PHE A 111 5.01 9.15 -6.39
C PHE A 111 4.87 8.64 -4.95
N HIS A 112 4.06 7.60 -4.77
CA HIS A 112 3.84 6.94 -3.49
C HIS A 112 4.38 5.50 -3.53
N ASN A 113 5.31 5.19 -2.62
CA ASN A 113 5.73 3.82 -2.35
C ASN A 113 4.91 3.28 -1.18
N CYS A 114 4.14 2.24 -1.41
CA CYS A 114 3.16 1.72 -0.48
C CYS A 114 3.46 0.26 -0.15
N CYS A 115 3.07 -0.17 1.04
CA CYS A 115 3.23 -1.56 1.47
C CYS A 115 1.99 -2.01 2.25
N GLY A 116 1.67 -3.28 2.10
CA GLY A 116 0.63 -3.98 2.83
C GLY A 116 0.23 -5.28 2.14
N PRO A 117 -0.01 -6.34 2.89
CA PRO A 117 -0.64 -7.55 2.36
C PRO A 117 -2.17 -7.38 2.28
N THR A 118 -2.83 -8.28 1.59
CA THR A 118 -4.30 -8.31 1.45
C THR A 118 -5.02 -8.31 2.80
N GLU A 119 -4.42 -8.92 3.81
CA GLU A 119 -4.94 -8.99 5.19
C GLU A 119 -4.97 -7.64 5.91
N THR A 120 -4.25 -6.67 5.37
CA THR A 120 -4.26 -5.28 5.85
C THR A 120 -4.91 -4.32 4.83
N THR A 121 -5.78 -4.86 4.01
CA THR A 121 -6.63 -4.12 3.06
C THR A 121 -5.79 -3.30 2.07
N ILE A 122 -5.17 -4.03 1.13
CA ILE A 122 -4.38 -3.51 0.02
C ILE A 122 -3.04 -2.92 0.47
N VAL A 123 -3.08 -1.80 1.19
CA VAL A 123 -1.88 -1.16 1.77
C VAL A 123 -2.21 -0.53 3.11
N ASN A 124 -1.33 -0.63 4.07
CA ASN A 124 -1.47 -0.03 5.39
C ASN A 124 -0.36 0.98 5.70
N THR A 125 0.65 1.09 4.85
CA THR A 125 1.69 2.12 4.92
C THR A 125 1.90 2.79 3.56
N MET A 126 2.22 4.09 3.58
CA MET A 126 2.48 4.87 2.39
C MET A 126 3.56 5.91 2.64
N SER A 127 4.48 6.05 1.66
CA SER A 127 5.49 7.10 1.61
C SER A 127 5.32 7.90 0.33
N ARG A 128 5.18 9.22 0.43
CA ARG A 128 5.40 10.07 -0.73
C ARG A 128 6.91 10.19 -0.93
N HIS A 129 7.40 9.71 -2.06
CA HIS A 129 8.82 9.70 -2.35
C HIS A 129 9.37 11.10 -2.58
N ASP A 130 10.45 11.41 -1.86
CA ASP A 130 11.30 12.58 -2.10
C ASP A 130 12.62 12.10 -2.72
N PRO A 131 12.96 12.49 -3.95
CA PRO A 131 14.24 12.13 -4.58
C PRO A 131 15.47 12.57 -3.79
N ALA A 132 15.35 13.59 -2.93
CA ALA A 132 16.43 14.05 -2.06
C ALA A 132 16.62 13.18 -0.81
N ALA A 133 15.62 12.35 -0.45
CA ALA A 133 15.74 11.47 0.71
C ALA A 133 16.82 10.40 0.53
N ALA A 134 17.53 10.07 1.61
CA ALA A 134 18.58 9.05 1.57
C ALA A 134 18.04 7.64 1.27
N LEU A 135 16.83 7.34 1.74
CA LEU A 135 16.19 6.02 1.62
C LEU A 135 14.86 6.12 0.89
N LEU A 136 14.52 5.08 0.14
CA LEU A 136 13.17 4.84 -0.33
C LEU A 136 12.46 3.97 0.71
N THR A 137 11.66 4.59 1.56
CA THR A 137 10.91 3.92 2.64
C THR A 137 9.52 3.48 2.16
N ILE A 138 8.85 2.66 2.97
CA ILE A 138 7.42 2.37 2.83
C ILE A 138 6.55 3.35 3.62
N GLY A 139 7.16 4.36 4.24
CA GLY A 139 6.51 5.49 4.88
C GLY A 139 5.97 5.23 6.27
N ARG A 140 4.76 5.71 6.49
CA ARG A 140 4.05 5.66 7.76
C ARG A 140 2.73 4.91 7.60
N PRO A 141 2.14 4.42 8.71
CA PRO A 141 0.79 3.90 8.68
C PRO A 141 -0.19 4.92 8.09
N THR A 142 -1.07 4.44 7.23
CA THR A 142 -2.20 5.23 6.73
C THR A 142 -3.18 5.54 7.88
N PRO A 143 -4.07 6.54 7.77
CA PRO A 143 -4.94 6.96 8.86
C PRO A 143 -5.72 5.81 9.51
N ASN A 144 -5.87 5.89 10.82
CA ASN A 144 -6.53 4.89 11.68
C ASN A 144 -5.85 3.50 11.72
N ASN A 145 -4.62 3.40 11.19
CA ASN A 145 -3.82 2.18 11.22
C ASN A 145 -2.59 2.37 12.10
N THR A 146 -2.04 1.25 12.55
CA THR A 146 -0.79 1.18 13.30
C THR A 146 0.14 0.15 12.67
N VAL A 147 1.45 0.35 12.82
CA VAL A 147 2.46 -0.68 12.55
C VAL A 147 3.41 -0.73 13.73
N TYR A 148 3.66 -1.92 14.20
CA TYR A 148 4.58 -2.21 15.28
C TYR A 148 5.78 -2.99 14.71
N VAL A 149 6.99 -2.65 15.13
CA VAL A 149 8.20 -3.45 14.87
C VAL A 149 8.52 -4.18 16.17
N LEU A 150 8.34 -5.50 16.16
CA LEU A 150 8.34 -6.32 17.37
C LEU A 150 9.46 -7.38 17.35
N ASP A 151 9.90 -7.77 18.54
CA ASP A 151 10.75 -8.94 18.75
C ASP A 151 9.93 -10.26 18.74
N ALA A 152 10.61 -11.38 18.96
CA ALA A 152 9.99 -12.71 19.01
C ALA A 152 8.96 -12.86 20.14
N ASP A 153 9.10 -12.10 21.22
CA ASP A 153 8.15 -12.06 22.35
C ASP A 153 7.04 -11.02 22.16
N ARG A 154 6.97 -10.41 20.99
CA ARG A 154 6.04 -9.32 20.63
C ARG A 154 6.19 -8.07 21.47
N ARG A 155 7.42 -7.74 21.86
CA ARG A 155 7.75 -6.49 22.55
C ARG A 155 8.22 -5.46 21.52
N PRO A 156 7.82 -4.18 21.65
CA PRO A 156 8.27 -3.12 20.74
C PRO A 156 9.80 -2.95 20.79
N LEU A 157 10.37 -2.86 19.61
CA LEU A 157 11.79 -2.62 19.45
C LEU A 157 12.09 -1.11 19.36
N PRO A 158 13.27 -0.67 19.81
CA PRO A 158 13.66 0.73 19.67
C PRO A 158 13.88 1.13 18.21
N ILE A 159 13.83 2.44 17.93
CA ILE A 159 14.12 3.01 16.62
C ILE A 159 15.48 2.49 16.10
N GLY A 160 15.52 2.07 14.84
CA GLY A 160 16.70 1.51 14.20
C GLY A 160 16.88 0.00 14.36
N ALA A 161 16.26 -0.62 15.37
CA ALA A 161 16.32 -2.08 15.53
C ALA A 161 15.40 -2.79 14.51
N VAL A 162 15.92 -3.88 13.96
CA VAL A 162 15.19 -4.71 13.00
C VAL A 162 14.32 -5.72 13.73
N GLY A 163 13.06 -5.81 13.34
CA GLY A 163 12.10 -6.78 13.85
C GLY A 163 11.01 -7.11 12.87
N GLU A 164 10.10 -7.98 13.27
CA GLU A 164 8.94 -8.32 12.46
C GLU A 164 7.87 -7.23 12.54
N MET A 165 7.36 -6.80 11.39
CA MET A 165 6.28 -5.81 11.33
C MET A 165 4.92 -6.47 11.59
N TRP A 166 4.15 -5.86 12.48
CA TRP A 166 2.78 -6.22 12.78
C TRP A 166 1.87 -5.02 12.49
N ALA A 167 0.76 -5.26 11.85
CA ALA A 167 -0.20 -4.20 11.47
C ALA A 167 -1.44 -4.25 12.35
N GLY A 168 -1.90 -3.10 12.82
CA GLY A 168 -3.11 -2.94 13.62
C GLY A 168 -4.05 -1.86 13.07
N GLY A 169 -5.18 -1.70 13.72
CA GLY A 169 -6.15 -0.65 13.41
C GLY A 169 -7.18 -1.02 12.33
N ALA A 170 -7.70 -0.01 11.66
CA ALA A 170 -8.83 -0.13 10.74
C ALA A 170 -8.53 -0.92 9.46
N CYS A 171 -7.27 -1.14 9.12
CA CYS A 171 -6.87 -1.94 7.96
C CYS A 171 -7.02 -3.45 8.18
N VAL A 172 -6.98 -3.92 9.43
CA VAL A 172 -6.93 -5.35 9.75
C VAL A 172 -8.21 -6.03 9.31
N SER A 173 -8.08 -7.00 8.40
CA SER A 173 -9.21 -7.74 7.83
C SER A 173 -9.92 -8.62 8.86
N ALA A 174 -11.10 -9.14 8.50
CA ALA A 174 -11.86 -10.05 9.36
C ALA A 174 -11.25 -11.47 9.46
N GLY A 175 -10.19 -11.74 8.69
CA GLY A 175 -9.47 -13.01 8.72
C GLY A 175 -9.66 -13.85 7.46
N TYR A 176 -9.23 -15.10 7.53
CA TYR A 176 -9.38 -16.09 6.46
C TYR A 176 -10.73 -16.79 6.60
N LEU A 177 -11.37 -17.06 5.46
CA LEU A 177 -12.64 -17.79 5.41
C LEU A 177 -12.37 -19.27 5.72
N ASP A 178 -13.11 -19.80 6.67
CA ASP A 178 -13.13 -21.23 7.06
C ASP A 178 -11.75 -21.82 7.42
N ASP A 179 -10.81 -20.98 7.84
CA ASP A 179 -9.47 -21.40 8.28
C ASP A 179 -9.14 -20.86 9.68
N PRO A 180 -9.68 -21.47 10.75
CA PRO A 180 -9.43 -21.02 12.11
C PRO A 180 -7.96 -21.21 12.55
N ALA A 181 -7.27 -22.21 12.00
CA ALA A 181 -5.87 -22.48 12.35
C ALA A 181 -4.96 -21.35 11.84
N LEU A 182 -5.08 -20.99 10.57
CA LEU A 182 -4.33 -19.89 9.99
C LEU A 182 -4.71 -18.54 10.62
N ASN A 183 -5.99 -18.36 10.97
CA ASN A 183 -6.43 -17.17 11.71
C ASN A 183 -5.71 -17.05 13.06
N ALA A 184 -5.61 -18.15 13.83
CA ALA A 184 -4.92 -18.17 15.11
C ALA A 184 -3.41 -17.94 14.99
N GLU A 185 -2.79 -18.36 13.88
CA GLU A 185 -1.38 -18.14 13.61
C GLU A 185 -1.05 -16.69 13.24
N ARG A 186 -1.92 -16.07 12.41
CA ARG A 186 -1.62 -14.79 11.76
C ARG A 186 -2.25 -13.58 12.45
N TYR A 187 -3.30 -13.77 13.23
CA TYR A 187 -3.98 -12.69 13.95
C TYR A 187 -3.87 -12.89 15.46
N ALA A 188 -3.54 -11.82 16.17
CA ALA A 188 -3.45 -11.80 17.61
C ALA A 188 -4.25 -10.61 18.18
N PRO A 189 -4.63 -10.65 19.47
CA PRO A 189 -5.10 -9.44 20.15
C PRO A 189 -4.06 -8.33 20.05
N ASP A 190 -4.51 -7.10 19.86
CA ASP A 190 -3.62 -5.93 19.82
C ASP A 190 -3.49 -5.35 21.24
N PRO A 191 -2.37 -5.58 21.95
CA PRO A 191 -2.21 -5.12 23.32
C PRO A 191 -1.98 -3.61 23.42
N PHE A 192 -1.66 -2.95 22.31
CA PHE A 192 -1.34 -1.53 22.29
C PHE A 192 -2.58 -0.67 22.07
N LEU A 193 -3.52 -1.12 21.22
CA LEU A 193 -4.84 -0.50 21.08
C LEU A 193 -5.83 -0.96 22.12
N GLY A 194 -5.67 -2.19 22.64
CA GLY A 194 -6.56 -2.78 23.63
C GLY A 194 -7.95 -3.12 23.10
N GLY A 195 -8.87 -3.46 24.01
CA GLY A 195 -10.24 -3.82 23.67
C GLY A 195 -10.33 -5.05 22.77
N GLU A 196 -11.18 -4.99 21.75
CA GLU A 196 -11.38 -6.06 20.77
C GLU A 196 -10.50 -5.91 19.52
N HIS A 197 -9.55 -4.95 19.55
CA HIS A 197 -8.65 -4.75 18.42
C HIS A 197 -7.71 -5.94 18.24
N ARG A 198 -7.44 -6.25 16.96
CA ARG A 198 -6.50 -7.29 16.57
C ARG A 198 -5.39 -6.69 15.73
N MET A 199 -4.21 -7.33 15.79
CA MET A 199 -3.09 -7.05 14.91
C MET A 199 -2.79 -8.26 14.02
N PHE A 200 -2.29 -8.00 12.84
CA PHE A 200 -1.92 -9.00 11.84
C PHE A 200 -0.41 -9.14 11.74
N ARG A 201 0.05 -10.39 11.75
CA ARG A 201 1.45 -10.78 11.57
C ARG A 201 1.81 -10.75 10.09
N THR A 202 2.58 -9.75 9.63
CA THR A 202 2.88 -9.59 8.20
C THR A 202 3.93 -10.57 7.70
N ARG A 203 4.84 -11.02 8.55
CA ARG A 203 6.09 -11.72 8.23
C ARG A 203 7.09 -10.86 7.46
N ASP A 204 6.86 -9.58 7.37
CA ASP A 204 7.83 -8.65 6.82
C ASP A 204 8.77 -8.16 7.92
N LEU A 205 10.05 -8.09 7.61
CA LEU A 205 11.06 -7.47 8.46
C LEU A 205 11.16 -5.98 8.15
N GLY A 206 11.34 -5.19 9.20
CA GLY A 206 11.51 -3.75 9.04
C GLY A 206 12.07 -3.08 10.27
N ARG A 207 12.29 -1.79 10.15
CA ARG A 207 12.68 -0.93 11.27
C ARG A 207 12.09 0.47 11.13
N TRP A 208 11.91 1.13 12.25
CA TRP A 208 11.63 2.55 12.28
C TRP A 208 12.92 3.34 12.04
N THR A 209 12.87 4.32 11.16
CA THR A 209 13.93 5.30 10.98
C THR A 209 13.81 6.44 12.00
N ALA A 210 14.85 7.25 12.18
CA ALA A 210 14.86 8.34 13.16
C ALA A 210 13.82 9.45 12.85
N ASP A 211 13.45 9.60 11.57
CA ASP A 211 12.41 10.53 11.11
C ASP A 211 11.00 9.92 11.14
N GLY A 212 10.86 8.72 11.73
CA GLY A 212 9.58 8.06 11.96
C GLY A 212 8.95 7.47 10.70
N GLN A 213 9.78 6.98 9.78
CA GLN A 213 9.34 6.21 8.63
C GLN A 213 9.69 4.72 8.79
N LEU A 214 9.05 3.86 8.04
CA LEU A 214 9.33 2.42 8.03
C LEU A 214 10.21 2.06 6.83
N GLU A 215 11.28 1.34 7.10
CA GLU A 215 12.10 0.69 6.10
C GLU A 215 11.73 -0.80 6.05
N HIS A 216 11.41 -1.31 4.86
CA HIS A 216 11.16 -2.72 4.62
C HIS A 216 12.47 -3.43 4.29
N LEU A 217 12.75 -4.55 4.95
CA LEU A 217 14.05 -5.25 4.90
C LEU A 217 13.94 -6.71 4.42
N GLY A 218 12.84 -7.06 3.77
CA GLY A 218 12.57 -8.40 3.29
C GLY A 218 11.55 -9.14 4.16
N ARG A 219 11.48 -10.46 3.99
CA ARG A 219 10.51 -11.31 4.71
C ARG A 219 11.21 -12.29 5.62
N THR A 220 10.48 -12.82 6.61
CA THR A 220 10.99 -13.86 7.53
C THR A 220 10.93 -15.27 6.94
N ASP A 221 10.24 -15.42 5.80
CA ASP A 221 9.98 -16.72 5.14
C ASP A 221 10.67 -16.83 3.74
N ASP A 222 11.56 -15.90 3.42
CA ASP A 222 12.45 -15.93 2.23
C ASP A 222 13.74 -16.72 2.48
#